data_1f8b95d6cbd6afd0278025d5299ecf0e
#
_entry.id   1f8b95d6cbd6afd0278025d5299ecf0e
#
_cell.length_a   1.000
_cell.length_b   1.000
_cell.length_c   1.000
_cell.angle_alpha   90.00
_cell.angle_beta   90.00
_cell.angle_gamma   90.00
#
_symmetry.space_group_name_H-M   'P 1'
#
loop_
_entity.id
_entity.type
_entity.pdbx_description
1 polymer ?
#
loop_
_entity_poly.entity_id
_entity_poly.type
_entity_poly.pdbx_seq_one_letter_code
_entity_poly.pdbx_strand_id
1 'polypeptide(L)'
;MIIQIIGLPGSGKTTLATALKERINAIHLNADYVRATINSDLGFTIDDRIEHARRLGEIARMLSGQGQIVIVDFICPTELTRAAFGKPDVLVWVDRIKQGRFEDTNKMWEEPEKFDARIPADYTVKEEVDYLIKKFNLHDWSAPTTLMLGRYQPWHEGHHALYKEAGRRTDQVLLGVRNTYNTSEKDPLTFDEVKGYIAKDEFMDGAMVLRLPNITNIVYGRDVGYKIEQVDLGEEIHAISATQKRKEMGI
;
A
#
# COMPACT_ATOMS: atom_id res chain seq x y z
N MET A 1 3.79 -2.96 -3.04
CA MET A 1 4.55 -1.79 -2.52
C MET A 1 5.34 -2.21 -1.29
N ILE A 2 6.62 -1.83 -1.21
CA ILE A 2 7.51 -2.13 -0.09
C ILE A 2 7.96 -0.82 0.56
N ILE A 3 7.67 -0.65 1.86
CA ILE A 3 8.11 0.47 2.68
C ILE A 3 9.16 -0.05 3.65
N GLN A 4 10.41 0.35 3.46
CA GLN A 4 11.52 -0.01 4.35
C GLN A 4 11.73 1.10 5.37
N ILE A 5 11.75 0.76 6.67
CA ILE A 5 11.98 1.70 7.77
C ILE A 5 13.31 1.33 8.44
N ILE A 6 14.30 2.20 8.34
CA ILE A 6 15.65 1.99 8.89
C ILE A 6 16.00 3.02 9.96
N GLY A 7 17.01 2.72 10.75
CA GLY A 7 17.54 3.61 11.80
C GLY A 7 18.19 2.85 12.93
N LEU A 8 18.84 3.56 13.84
CA LEU A 8 19.56 2.97 14.97
C LEU A 8 18.67 2.16 15.93
N PRO A 9 19.23 1.20 16.68
CA PRO A 9 18.50 0.46 17.71
C PRO A 9 17.91 1.40 18.77
N GLY A 10 16.60 1.30 19.00
CA GLY A 10 15.91 2.18 19.94
C GLY A 10 15.39 3.50 19.35
N SER A 11 15.56 3.75 18.04
CA SER A 11 15.04 4.97 17.40
C SER A 11 13.50 5.01 17.24
N GLY A 12 12.78 3.94 17.53
CA GLY A 12 11.32 3.89 17.44
C GLY A 12 10.77 3.36 16.11
N LYS A 13 11.59 2.73 15.27
CA LYS A 13 11.17 2.11 13.99
C LYS A 13 9.96 1.21 14.12
N THR A 14 10.00 0.26 15.05
CA THR A 14 8.92 -0.72 15.24
C THR A 14 7.63 -0.06 15.72
N THR A 15 7.74 0.98 16.55
CA THR A 15 6.57 1.77 16.99
C THR A 15 5.91 2.47 15.80
N LEU A 16 6.73 3.13 14.96
CA LEU A 16 6.24 3.77 13.72
C LEU A 16 5.65 2.74 12.75
N ALA A 17 6.37 1.63 12.50
CA ALA A 17 5.93 0.56 11.60
C ALA A 17 4.58 -0.04 12.04
N THR A 18 4.40 -0.29 13.34
CA THR A 18 3.16 -0.82 13.90
C THR A 18 2.00 0.16 13.75
N ALA A 19 2.22 1.44 14.06
CA ALA A 19 1.18 2.46 13.92
C ALA A 19 0.81 2.71 12.43
N LEU A 20 1.79 2.74 11.55
CA LEU A 20 1.55 2.91 10.11
C LEU A 20 0.80 1.70 9.53
N LYS A 21 1.21 0.47 9.90
CA LYS A 21 0.55 -0.78 9.48
C LYS A 21 -0.96 -0.74 9.70
N GLU A 22 -1.40 -0.33 10.89
CA GLU A 22 -2.83 -0.26 11.24
C GLU A 22 -3.59 0.74 10.37
N ARG A 23 -2.96 1.88 10.06
CA ARG A 23 -3.57 2.95 9.27
C ARG A 23 -3.67 2.64 7.79
N ILE A 24 -2.73 1.88 7.21
CA ILE A 24 -2.69 1.57 5.78
C ILE A 24 -2.99 0.11 5.46
N ASN A 25 -3.41 -0.69 6.45
CA ASN A 25 -3.69 -2.11 6.31
C ASN A 25 -2.55 -2.90 5.63
N ALA A 26 -1.33 -2.72 6.13
CA ALA A 26 -0.13 -3.34 5.59
C ALA A 26 0.29 -4.60 6.34
N ILE A 27 1.06 -5.46 5.68
CA ILE A 27 1.80 -6.55 6.34
C ILE A 27 3.07 -5.94 6.95
N HIS A 28 3.34 -6.26 8.20
CA HIS A 28 4.53 -5.81 8.90
C HIS A 28 5.52 -6.98 9.10
N LEU A 29 6.67 -6.87 8.47
CA LEU A 29 7.81 -7.77 8.68
C LEU A 29 8.81 -7.10 9.63
N ASN A 30 8.70 -7.43 10.93
CA ASN A 30 9.71 -7.02 11.92
C ASN A 30 10.94 -7.91 11.80
N ALA A 31 12.10 -7.33 11.53
CA ALA A 31 13.32 -8.08 11.27
C ALA A 31 13.81 -8.87 12.49
N ASP A 32 13.60 -8.37 13.71
CA ASP A 32 14.01 -9.09 14.92
C ASP A 32 13.16 -10.35 15.12
N TYR A 33 11.86 -10.27 14.84
CA TYR A 33 10.97 -11.44 14.86
C TYR A 33 11.35 -12.46 13.77
N VAL A 34 11.61 -11.99 12.54
CA VAL A 34 12.03 -12.87 11.43
C VAL A 34 13.36 -13.55 11.74
N ARG A 35 14.32 -12.82 12.37
CA ARG A 35 15.60 -13.41 12.80
C ARG A 35 15.41 -14.47 13.87
N ALA A 36 14.54 -14.24 14.83
CA ALA A 36 14.28 -15.18 15.91
C ALA A 36 13.54 -16.46 15.45
N THR A 37 12.89 -16.43 14.29
CA THR A 37 12.03 -17.52 13.79
C THR A 37 12.54 -18.11 12.49
N ILE A 38 12.34 -17.41 11.38
CA ILE A 38 12.63 -17.90 10.03
C ILE A 38 14.14 -17.95 9.74
N ASN A 39 14.88 -16.93 10.21
CA ASN A 39 16.33 -16.77 10.02
C ASN A 39 17.13 -17.11 11.29
N SER A 40 16.66 -18.07 12.08
CA SER A 40 17.29 -18.47 13.35
C SER A 40 18.67 -19.13 13.18
N ASP A 41 19.03 -19.47 11.95
CA ASP A 41 20.35 -19.94 11.55
C ASP A 41 21.40 -18.81 11.47
N LEU A 42 20.99 -17.53 11.46
CA LEU A 42 21.86 -16.37 11.30
C LEU A 42 22.17 -15.70 12.64
N GLY A 43 23.46 -15.40 12.86
CA GLY A 43 23.95 -14.58 13.97
C GLY A 43 23.94 -13.08 13.67
N PHE A 44 24.98 -12.38 14.14
CA PHE A 44 25.10 -10.92 14.02
C PHE A 44 26.42 -10.48 13.36
N THR A 45 27.17 -11.40 12.74
CA THR A 45 28.32 -11.04 11.90
C THR A 45 27.86 -10.16 10.73
N ILE A 46 28.80 -9.52 10.05
CA ILE A 46 28.44 -8.68 8.88
C ILE A 46 27.80 -9.54 7.78
N ASP A 47 28.30 -10.74 7.55
CA ASP A 47 27.76 -11.66 6.55
C ASP A 47 26.34 -12.14 6.92
N ASP A 48 26.09 -12.45 8.21
CA ASP A 48 24.76 -12.79 8.69
C ASP A 48 23.76 -11.62 8.53
N ARG A 49 24.23 -10.39 8.75
CA ARG A 49 23.38 -9.19 8.57
C ARG A 49 23.05 -8.96 7.10
N ILE A 50 24.00 -9.18 6.18
CA ILE A 50 23.80 -9.09 4.73
C ILE A 50 22.81 -10.17 4.28
N GLU A 51 23.01 -11.43 4.68
CA GLU A 51 22.13 -12.54 4.31
C GLU A 51 20.71 -12.36 4.90
N HIS A 52 20.61 -11.87 6.14
CA HIS A 52 19.33 -11.55 6.75
C HIS A 52 18.58 -10.47 5.97
N ALA A 53 19.27 -9.40 5.56
CA ALA A 53 18.69 -8.33 4.73
C ALA A 53 18.22 -8.86 3.38
N ARG A 54 19.02 -9.72 2.73
CA ARG A 54 18.67 -10.35 1.46
C ARG A 54 17.39 -11.18 1.58
N ARG A 55 17.30 -12.08 2.59
CA ARG A 55 16.11 -12.91 2.82
C ARG A 55 14.87 -12.08 3.13
N LEU A 56 14.99 -11.03 3.95
CA LEU A 56 13.88 -10.09 4.22
C LEU A 56 13.39 -9.42 2.92
N GLY A 57 14.31 -8.99 2.07
CA GLY A 57 13.97 -8.39 0.80
C GLY A 57 13.20 -9.35 -0.11
N GLU A 58 13.60 -10.65 -0.17
CA GLU A 58 12.88 -11.67 -0.95
C GLU A 58 11.47 -11.92 -0.41
N ILE A 59 11.29 -12.04 0.91
CA ILE A 59 9.97 -12.19 1.54
C ILE A 59 9.09 -10.97 1.22
N ALA A 60 9.65 -9.76 1.36
CA ALA A 60 8.92 -8.53 1.08
C ALA A 60 8.47 -8.45 -0.40
N ARG A 61 9.34 -8.80 -1.35
CA ARG A 61 9.01 -8.85 -2.78
C ARG A 61 7.94 -9.88 -3.11
N MET A 62 8.03 -11.08 -2.52
CA MET A 62 7.04 -12.13 -2.69
C MET A 62 5.65 -11.68 -2.25
N LEU A 63 5.54 -11.03 -1.10
CA LEU A 63 4.27 -10.52 -0.57
C LEU A 63 3.75 -9.33 -1.37
N SER A 64 4.64 -8.40 -1.72
CA SER A 64 4.29 -7.24 -2.54
C SER A 64 3.83 -7.64 -3.95
N GLY A 65 4.45 -8.68 -4.53
CA GLY A 65 4.02 -9.27 -5.81
C GLY A 65 2.60 -9.86 -5.79
N GLN A 66 2.07 -10.15 -4.60
CA GLN A 66 0.68 -10.56 -4.41
C GLN A 66 -0.27 -9.37 -4.14
N GLY A 67 0.18 -8.15 -4.37
CA GLY A 67 -0.63 -6.93 -4.23
C GLY A 67 -0.66 -6.35 -2.81
N GLN A 68 0.17 -6.87 -1.87
CA GLN A 68 0.21 -6.38 -0.51
C GLN A 68 1.10 -5.13 -0.36
N ILE A 69 0.73 -4.24 0.56
CA ILE A 69 1.66 -3.24 1.08
C ILE A 69 2.45 -3.92 2.20
N VAL A 70 3.78 -3.86 2.13
CA VAL A 70 4.67 -4.53 3.07
C VAL A 70 5.57 -3.50 3.73
N ILE A 71 5.50 -3.40 5.06
CA ILE A 71 6.41 -2.59 5.87
C ILE A 71 7.49 -3.51 6.43
N VAL A 72 8.75 -3.16 6.23
CA VAL A 72 9.89 -3.89 6.80
C VAL A 72 10.69 -2.95 7.69
N ASP A 73 10.75 -3.22 8.99
CA ASP A 73 11.54 -2.43 9.92
C ASP A 73 12.77 -3.20 10.43
N PHE A 74 13.94 -2.61 10.23
CA PHE A 74 15.19 -3.13 10.78
C PHE A 74 16.29 -2.06 10.79
N ILE A 75 17.41 -2.36 11.44
CA ILE A 75 18.51 -1.41 11.56
C ILE A 75 19.09 -1.11 10.17
N CYS A 76 19.41 -2.13 9.39
CA CYS A 76 20.02 -2.04 8.06
C CYS A 76 21.23 -1.08 8.03
N PRO A 77 22.30 -1.38 8.81
CA PRO A 77 23.25 -0.38 9.25
C PRO A 77 24.21 0.13 8.18
N THR A 78 24.47 -0.65 7.15
CA THR A 78 25.50 -0.34 6.12
C THR A 78 24.88 -0.28 4.73
N GLU A 79 25.58 0.36 3.78
CA GLU A 79 25.20 0.34 2.37
C GLU A 79 25.14 -1.10 1.83
N LEU A 80 26.05 -1.98 2.25
CA LEU A 80 26.03 -3.38 1.86
C LEU A 80 24.74 -4.09 2.30
N THR A 81 24.27 -3.84 3.53
CA THR A 81 23.01 -4.42 4.01
C THR A 81 21.80 -3.84 3.29
N ARG A 82 21.83 -2.54 2.95
CA ARG A 82 20.77 -1.89 2.13
C ARG A 82 20.74 -2.45 0.72
N ALA A 83 21.91 -2.59 0.10
CA ALA A 83 22.04 -3.19 -1.24
C ALA A 83 21.57 -4.65 -1.26
N ALA A 84 21.89 -5.45 -0.24
CA ALA A 84 21.45 -6.83 -0.11
C ALA A 84 19.92 -6.97 0.05
N PHE A 85 19.27 -6.06 0.78
CA PHE A 85 17.81 -5.99 0.85
C PHE A 85 17.20 -5.72 -0.53
N GLY A 86 17.88 -4.95 -1.35
CA GLY A 86 17.40 -4.48 -2.64
C GLY A 86 16.61 -3.17 -2.52
N LYS A 87 16.16 -2.64 -3.67
CA LYS A 87 15.49 -1.34 -3.71
C LYS A 87 14.04 -1.46 -3.20
N PRO A 88 13.66 -0.77 -2.11
CA PRO A 88 12.26 -0.60 -1.73
C PRO A 88 11.57 0.42 -2.63
N ASP A 89 10.23 0.48 -2.60
CA ASP A 89 9.47 1.56 -3.22
C ASP A 89 9.58 2.86 -2.42
N VAL A 90 9.68 2.73 -1.08
CA VAL A 90 9.86 3.85 -0.14
C VAL A 90 10.88 3.47 0.91
N LEU A 91 11.91 4.31 1.10
CA LEU A 91 12.88 4.22 2.18
C LEU A 91 12.64 5.33 3.22
N VAL A 92 12.27 4.95 4.43
CA VAL A 92 12.07 5.85 5.57
C VAL A 92 13.24 5.72 6.54
N TRP A 93 13.93 6.82 6.80
CA TRP A 93 14.99 6.88 7.79
C TRP A 93 14.49 7.51 9.11
N VAL A 94 14.48 6.74 10.20
CA VAL A 94 14.13 7.21 11.54
C VAL A 94 15.40 7.72 12.23
N ASP A 95 15.62 9.03 12.18
CA ASP A 95 16.80 9.74 12.67
C ASP A 95 16.49 10.52 13.97
N ARG A 96 15.96 9.81 14.97
CA ARG A 96 15.61 10.43 16.27
C ARG A 96 16.77 10.45 17.28
N ILE A 97 17.74 9.57 17.11
CA ILE A 97 18.86 9.39 18.07
C ILE A 97 20.19 9.28 17.31
N LYS A 98 21.25 9.77 17.93
CA LYS A 98 22.61 9.70 17.36
C LYS A 98 23.41 8.49 17.86
N GLN A 99 22.95 7.84 18.92
CA GLN A 99 23.55 6.62 19.44
C GLN A 99 22.44 5.64 19.82
N GLY A 100 22.52 4.43 19.31
CA GLY A 100 21.66 3.32 19.66
C GLY A 100 22.16 2.53 20.88
N ARG A 101 21.43 1.49 21.26
CA ARG A 101 21.69 0.68 22.46
C ARG A 101 22.95 -0.22 22.36
N PHE A 102 23.42 -0.50 21.13
CA PHE A 102 24.52 -1.44 20.88
C PHE A 102 25.70 -0.71 20.25
N GLU A 103 26.84 -0.77 20.92
CA GLU A 103 28.04 -0.04 20.51
C GLU A 103 28.62 -0.56 19.18
N ASP A 104 28.58 -1.87 18.96
CA ASP A 104 29.00 -2.52 17.72
C ASP A 104 28.20 -1.99 16.51
N THR A 105 26.89 -1.86 16.68
CA THR A 105 26.00 -1.32 15.65
C THR A 105 26.23 0.16 15.43
N ASN A 106 26.48 0.94 16.48
CA ASN A 106 26.80 2.36 16.34
C ASN A 106 28.08 2.59 15.53
N LYS A 107 29.10 1.73 15.73
CA LYS A 107 30.38 1.82 15.00
C LYS A 107 30.25 1.47 13.52
N MET A 108 29.32 0.60 13.14
CA MET A 108 29.09 0.22 11.74
C MET A 108 28.00 1.04 11.06
N TRP A 109 27.32 1.92 11.77
CA TRP A 109 26.22 2.70 11.19
C TRP A 109 26.71 3.69 10.15
N GLU A 110 26.19 3.55 8.93
CA GLU A 110 26.37 4.46 7.82
C GLU A 110 25.04 5.16 7.55
N GLU A 111 24.99 6.48 7.67
CA GLU A 111 23.78 7.24 7.31
C GLU A 111 23.40 6.99 5.85
N PRO A 112 22.12 6.80 5.53
CA PRO A 112 21.72 6.59 4.14
C PRO A 112 21.91 7.88 3.34
N GLU A 113 22.62 7.80 2.21
CA GLU A 113 22.80 8.94 1.29
C GLU A 113 21.49 9.35 0.62
N LYS A 114 20.59 8.39 0.39
CA LYS A 114 19.30 8.59 -0.26
C LYS A 114 18.20 7.98 0.60
N PHE A 115 17.13 8.72 0.76
CA PHE A 115 15.91 8.30 1.46
C PHE A 115 14.71 9.10 0.93
N ASP A 116 13.52 8.54 1.03
CA ASP A 116 12.30 9.20 0.58
C ASP A 116 11.65 10.02 1.70
N ALA A 117 11.86 9.60 2.97
CA ALA A 117 11.44 10.37 4.13
C ALA A 117 12.44 10.22 5.29
N ARG A 118 12.63 11.31 6.05
CA ARG A 118 13.40 11.35 7.29
C ARG A 118 12.47 11.72 8.43
N ILE A 119 12.52 10.96 9.51
CA ILE A 119 11.70 11.16 10.70
C ILE A 119 12.60 11.64 11.84
N PRO A 120 12.57 12.92 12.19
CA PRO A 120 13.34 13.50 13.28
C PRO A 120 12.69 13.23 14.65
N ALA A 121 13.33 13.71 15.73
CA ALA A 121 12.87 13.50 17.10
C ALA A 121 11.60 14.25 17.50
N ASP A 122 11.25 15.31 16.77
CA ASP A 122 10.29 16.31 17.21
C ASP A 122 8.82 15.96 16.95
N TYR A 123 8.56 14.85 16.24
CA TYR A 123 7.20 14.41 15.91
C TYR A 123 6.70 13.34 16.90
N THR A 124 5.42 13.42 17.20
CA THR A 124 4.68 12.30 17.79
C THR A 124 4.48 11.19 16.76
N VAL A 125 4.28 9.96 17.21
CA VAL A 125 4.01 8.82 16.30
C VAL A 125 2.82 9.07 15.38
N LYS A 126 1.78 9.77 15.88
CA LYS A 126 0.62 10.13 15.06
C LYS A 126 1.02 11.07 13.92
N GLU A 127 1.76 12.13 14.22
CA GLU A 127 2.21 13.10 13.22
C GLU A 127 3.12 12.47 12.17
N GLU A 128 3.97 11.53 12.57
CA GLU A 128 4.81 10.77 11.64
C GLU A 128 4.00 9.92 10.67
N VAL A 129 2.99 9.22 11.19
CA VAL A 129 2.09 8.40 10.36
C VAL A 129 1.29 9.29 9.42
N ASP A 130 0.70 10.39 9.91
CA ASP A 130 -0.05 11.35 9.10
C ASP A 130 0.84 11.96 8.00
N TYR A 131 2.10 12.29 8.33
CA TYR A 131 3.09 12.77 7.36
C TYR A 131 3.39 11.74 6.26
N LEU A 132 3.63 10.48 6.63
CA LEU A 132 3.94 9.43 5.66
C LEU A 132 2.74 9.12 4.75
N ILE A 133 1.53 9.03 5.32
CA ILE A 133 0.29 8.83 4.56
C ILE A 133 0.11 9.92 3.53
N LYS A 134 0.23 11.18 3.94
CA LYS A 134 0.09 12.34 3.05
C LYS A 134 1.19 12.40 1.99
N LYS A 135 2.45 12.21 2.40
CA LYS A 135 3.61 12.33 1.52
C LYS A 135 3.60 11.31 0.38
N PHE A 136 3.17 10.08 0.68
CA PHE A 136 3.18 8.97 -0.29
C PHE A 136 1.80 8.64 -0.85
N ASN A 137 0.82 9.50 -0.61
CA ASN A 137 -0.56 9.33 -1.05
C ASN A 137 -1.11 7.92 -0.70
N LEU A 138 -0.86 7.46 0.54
CA LEU A 138 -1.32 6.15 1.00
C LEU A 138 -2.79 6.23 1.40
N HIS A 139 -3.54 5.17 1.12
CA HIS A 139 -4.93 5.07 1.56
C HIS A 139 -5.00 4.86 3.07
N ASP A 140 -5.67 5.76 3.79
CA ASP A 140 -5.85 5.68 5.23
C ASP A 140 -7.14 4.92 5.57
N TRP A 141 -7.01 3.70 6.06
CA TRP A 141 -8.14 2.83 6.41
C TRP A 141 -8.97 3.32 7.60
N SER A 142 -8.47 4.30 8.35
CA SER A 142 -9.21 4.92 9.46
C SER A 142 -9.94 6.22 9.07
N ALA A 143 -9.65 6.77 7.90
CA ALA A 143 -10.26 7.99 7.43
C ALA A 143 -11.60 7.75 6.71
N PRO A 144 -12.50 8.75 6.71
CA PRO A 144 -13.73 8.68 5.92
C PRO A 144 -13.45 8.35 4.46
N THR A 145 -14.14 7.34 3.94
CA THR A 145 -13.89 6.79 2.61
C THR A 145 -15.19 6.60 1.84
N THR A 146 -15.23 7.02 0.59
CA THR A 146 -16.32 6.69 -0.32
C THR A 146 -16.02 5.38 -1.04
N LEU A 147 -16.87 4.38 -0.90
CA LEU A 147 -16.78 3.13 -1.66
C LEU A 147 -17.50 3.27 -3.00
N MET A 148 -16.77 3.13 -4.08
CA MET A 148 -17.32 2.99 -5.41
C MET A 148 -17.29 1.51 -5.84
N LEU A 149 -18.44 0.85 -5.83
CA LEU A 149 -18.57 -0.57 -6.13
C LEU A 149 -19.00 -0.81 -7.58
N GLY A 150 -18.22 -1.60 -8.33
CA GLY A 150 -18.55 -1.89 -9.72
C GLY A 150 -17.88 -3.13 -10.29
N ARG A 151 -18.20 -3.48 -11.55
CA ARG A 151 -17.59 -4.57 -12.31
C ARG A 151 -16.45 -4.06 -13.19
N TYR A 152 -16.59 -2.83 -13.72
CA TYR A 152 -15.61 -2.13 -14.55
C TYR A 152 -15.12 -2.97 -15.73
N GLN A 153 -16.04 -3.41 -16.58
CA GLN A 153 -15.82 -4.37 -17.67
C GLN A 153 -15.94 -3.76 -19.06
N PRO A 154 -14.98 -2.95 -19.56
CA PRO A 154 -13.78 -2.39 -18.92
C PRO A 154 -14.05 -1.07 -18.17
N TRP A 155 -13.01 -0.50 -17.56
CA TRP A 155 -12.98 0.89 -17.10
C TRP A 155 -13.11 1.85 -18.27
N HIS A 156 -13.89 2.93 -18.11
CA HIS A 156 -14.11 3.95 -19.13
C HIS A 156 -14.44 5.32 -18.52
N GLU A 157 -14.59 6.33 -19.35
CA GLU A 157 -14.79 7.74 -18.99
C GLU A 157 -15.99 7.96 -18.05
N GLY A 158 -17.06 7.18 -18.20
CA GLY A 158 -18.21 7.23 -17.29
C GLY A 158 -17.87 6.80 -15.85
N HIS A 159 -17.00 5.80 -15.71
CA HIS A 159 -16.49 5.39 -14.39
C HIS A 159 -15.54 6.45 -13.80
N HIS A 160 -14.72 7.07 -14.64
CA HIS A 160 -13.87 8.19 -14.25
C HIS A 160 -14.70 9.38 -13.72
N ALA A 161 -15.76 9.76 -14.43
CA ALA A 161 -16.66 10.83 -13.98
C ALA A 161 -17.31 10.51 -12.62
N LEU A 162 -17.73 9.25 -12.43
CA LEU A 162 -18.27 8.78 -11.16
C LEU A 162 -17.22 8.81 -10.03
N TYR A 163 -15.98 8.45 -10.32
CA TYR A 163 -14.89 8.51 -9.36
C TYR A 163 -14.62 9.95 -8.88
N LYS A 164 -14.59 10.90 -9.82
CA LYS A 164 -14.47 12.33 -9.46
C LYS A 164 -15.61 12.80 -8.57
N GLU A 165 -16.83 12.38 -8.88
CA GLU A 165 -17.99 12.75 -8.08
C GLU A 165 -17.98 12.07 -6.70
N ALA A 166 -17.53 10.82 -6.61
CA ALA A 166 -17.31 10.13 -5.35
C ALA A 166 -16.29 10.86 -4.46
N GLY A 167 -15.21 11.37 -5.04
CA GLY A 167 -14.17 12.13 -4.35
C GLY A 167 -14.62 13.50 -3.78
N ARG A 168 -15.81 13.98 -4.16
CA ARG A 168 -16.39 15.18 -3.55
C ARG A 168 -17.05 14.93 -2.19
N ARG A 169 -17.23 13.67 -1.82
CA ARG A 169 -17.88 13.26 -0.56
C ARG A 169 -16.90 13.06 0.56
N THR A 170 -15.73 12.53 0.22
CA THR A 170 -14.64 12.26 1.16
C THR A 170 -13.29 12.46 0.45
N ASP A 171 -12.23 12.71 1.23
CA ASP A 171 -10.88 12.96 0.67
C ASP A 171 -10.27 11.75 -0.03
N GLN A 172 -10.87 10.55 0.14
CA GLN A 172 -10.37 9.33 -0.48
C GLN A 172 -11.52 8.44 -0.98
N VAL A 173 -11.26 7.73 -2.08
CA VAL A 173 -12.20 6.80 -2.70
C VAL A 173 -11.58 5.42 -2.79
N LEU A 174 -12.33 4.41 -2.36
CA LEU A 174 -11.99 3.00 -2.52
C LEU A 174 -12.75 2.42 -3.71
N LEU A 175 -12.03 1.93 -4.72
CA LEU A 175 -12.63 1.20 -5.84
C LEU A 175 -12.78 -0.27 -5.47
N GLY A 176 -14.00 -0.70 -5.18
CA GLY A 176 -14.37 -2.08 -4.97
C GLY A 176 -14.68 -2.77 -6.30
N VAL A 177 -13.75 -3.55 -6.83
CA VAL A 177 -13.93 -4.31 -8.08
C VAL A 177 -14.53 -5.67 -7.78
N ARG A 178 -15.78 -5.90 -8.22
CA ARG A 178 -16.44 -7.20 -8.11
C ARG A 178 -15.76 -8.20 -9.04
N ASN A 179 -15.34 -9.33 -8.51
CA ASN A 179 -14.77 -10.42 -9.30
C ASN A 179 -15.90 -11.21 -9.99
N THR A 180 -16.19 -10.85 -11.23
CA THR A 180 -17.24 -11.45 -12.06
C THR A 180 -16.70 -12.23 -13.24
N TYR A 181 -15.40 -12.48 -13.30
CA TYR A 181 -14.74 -13.16 -14.40
C TYR A 181 -15.45 -14.47 -14.78
N ASN A 182 -15.76 -14.63 -16.07
CA ASN A 182 -16.48 -15.78 -16.65
C ASN A 182 -17.88 -16.04 -16.08
N THR A 183 -18.53 -15.08 -15.42
CA THR A 183 -19.93 -15.25 -15.00
C THR A 183 -20.93 -14.99 -16.12
N SER A 184 -20.54 -14.21 -17.14
CA SER A 184 -21.33 -13.94 -18.33
C SER A 184 -20.46 -13.37 -19.47
N GLU A 185 -20.98 -13.33 -20.68
CA GLU A 185 -20.34 -12.65 -21.83
C GLU A 185 -20.12 -11.15 -21.60
N LYS A 186 -20.82 -10.55 -20.62
CA LYS A 186 -20.68 -9.14 -20.25
C LYS A 186 -19.53 -8.91 -19.29
N ASP A 187 -18.91 -9.98 -18.76
CA ASP A 187 -17.89 -9.93 -17.72
C ASP A 187 -16.65 -10.76 -18.12
N PRO A 188 -16.00 -10.45 -19.27
CA PRO A 188 -14.90 -11.25 -19.81
C PRO A 188 -13.56 -11.01 -19.12
N LEU A 189 -13.38 -9.86 -18.45
CA LEU A 189 -12.09 -9.44 -17.91
C LEU A 189 -11.87 -9.99 -16.50
N THR A 190 -10.64 -10.45 -16.24
CA THR A 190 -10.14 -10.76 -14.90
C THR A 190 -9.97 -9.51 -14.06
N PHE A 191 -9.83 -9.67 -12.74
CA PHE A 191 -9.53 -8.56 -11.85
C PHE A 191 -8.24 -7.81 -12.24
N ASP A 192 -7.19 -8.55 -12.61
CA ASP A 192 -5.89 -7.95 -12.96
C ASP A 192 -5.96 -7.15 -14.27
N GLU A 193 -6.74 -7.62 -15.24
CA GLU A 193 -7.01 -6.87 -16.47
C GLU A 193 -7.80 -5.59 -16.18
N VAL A 194 -8.86 -5.68 -15.37
CA VAL A 194 -9.62 -4.49 -14.93
C VAL A 194 -8.72 -3.50 -14.21
N LYS A 195 -7.90 -3.96 -13.26
CA LYS A 195 -6.92 -3.13 -12.56
C LYS A 195 -5.93 -2.48 -13.54
N GLY A 196 -5.49 -3.22 -14.56
CA GLY A 196 -4.63 -2.71 -15.62
C GLY A 196 -5.28 -1.61 -16.46
N TYR A 197 -6.59 -1.68 -16.73
CA TYR A 197 -7.32 -0.61 -17.40
C TYR A 197 -7.49 0.63 -16.51
N ILE A 198 -7.76 0.45 -15.22
CA ILE A 198 -7.83 1.56 -14.25
C ILE A 198 -6.48 2.27 -14.17
N ALA A 199 -5.38 1.53 -14.11
CA ALA A 199 -4.03 2.09 -14.01
C ALA A 199 -3.57 2.87 -15.26
N LYS A 200 -4.22 2.70 -16.41
CA LYS A 200 -3.95 3.49 -17.63
C LYS A 200 -4.61 4.87 -17.63
N ASP A 201 -5.57 5.09 -16.74
CA ASP A 201 -6.19 6.39 -16.53
C ASP A 201 -5.30 7.21 -15.61
N GLU A 202 -4.65 8.23 -16.15
CA GLU A 202 -3.67 9.07 -15.42
C GLU A 202 -4.25 9.72 -14.16
N PHE A 203 -5.58 9.95 -14.12
CA PHE A 203 -6.26 10.49 -12.94
C PHE A 203 -6.46 9.47 -11.82
N MET A 204 -6.17 8.19 -12.10
CA MET A 204 -6.32 7.09 -11.15
C MET A 204 -5.00 6.70 -10.49
N ASP A 205 -3.94 7.49 -10.72
CA ASP A 205 -2.65 7.25 -10.06
C ASP A 205 -2.81 7.33 -8.53
N GLY A 206 -2.36 6.26 -7.85
CA GLY A 206 -2.53 6.11 -6.41
C GLY A 206 -3.93 5.69 -5.94
N ALA A 207 -4.91 5.49 -6.85
CA ALA A 207 -6.23 5.02 -6.46
C ALA A 207 -6.18 3.63 -5.80
N MET A 208 -6.84 3.50 -4.65
CA MET A 208 -6.95 2.20 -3.98
C MET A 208 -7.97 1.32 -4.70
N VAL A 209 -7.50 0.20 -5.27
CA VAL A 209 -8.32 -0.78 -5.98
C VAL A 209 -8.34 -2.08 -5.19
N LEU A 210 -9.52 -2.46 -4.68
CA LEU A 210 -9.70 -3.65 -3.87
C LEU A 210 -10.51 -4.71 -4.65
N ARG A 211 -9.98 -5.93 -4.69
CA ARG A 211 -10.72 -7.09 -5.22
C ARG A 211 -11.78 -7.53 -4.23
N LEU A 212 -13.03 -7.50 -4.66
CA LEU A 212 -14.16 -7.97 -3.86
C LEU A 212 -14.74 -9.26 -4.45
N PRO A 213 -15.41 -10.10 -3.64
CA PRO A 213 -16.21 -11.21 -4.16
C PRO A 213 -17.27 -10.73 -5.15
N ASN A 214 -17.93 -11.65 -5.86
CA ASN A 214 -19.07 -11.30 -6.70
C ASN A 214 -20.29 -10.90 -5.83
N ILE A 215 -20.25 -9.70 -5.28
CA ILE A 215 -21.30 -9.14 -4.43
C ILE A 215 -22.56 -8.94 -5.25
N THR A 216 -23.65 -9.57 -4.83
CA THR A 216 -24.98 -9.45 -5.45
C THR A 216 -25.95 -8.66 -4.60
N ASN A 217 -25.72 -8.59 -3.29
CA ASN A 217 -26.59 -7.92 -2.32
C ASN A 217 -25.76 -7.08 -1.35
N ILE A 218 -26.29 -5.91 -1.01
CA ILE A 218 -25.81 -5.08 0.10
C ILE A 218 -26.94 -5.03 1.11
N VAL A 219 -26.70 -5.58 2.31
CA VAL A 219 -27.69 -5.64 3.39
C VAL A 219 -27.13 -4.88 4.59
N TYR A 220 -27.93 -4.01 5.16
CA TYR A 220 -27.58 -3.31 6.38
C TYR A 220 -28.76 -3.31 7.35
N GLY A 221 -28.48 -3.24 8.65
CA GLY A 221 -29.49 -3.22 9.71
C GLY A 221 -30.00 -1.81 10.00
N ARG A 222 -29.91 -1.40 11.26
CA ARG A 222 -30.21 -0.03 11.67
C ARG A 222 -29.16 0.92 11.14
N ASP A 223 -29.41 2.23 11.23
CA ASP A 223 -28.49 3.25 10.78
C ASP A 223 -27.05 2.98 11.26
N VAL A 224 -26.15 2.79 10.31
CA VAL A 224 -24.75 2.43 10.54
C VAL A 224 -23.80 3.60 10.22
N GLY A 225 -24.36 4.80 10.05
CA GLY A 225 -23.59 6.04 9.85
C GLY A 225 -23.01 6.22 8.45
N TYR A 226 -23.40 5.39 7.46
CA TYR A 226 -23.05 5.62 6.05
C TYR A 226 -24.30 5.78 5.18
N LYS A 227 -24.12 6.42 4.01
CA LYS A 227 -25.17 6.61 3.01
C LYS A 227 -24.97 5.68 1.83
N ILE A 228 -26.08 5.19 1.25
CA ILE A 228 -26.08 4.53 -0.05
C ILE A 228 -26.71 5.53 -1.03
N GLU A 229 -25.93 5.97 -2.02
CA GLU A 229 -26.31 6.98 -2.96
C GLU A 229 -26.24 6.45 -4.39
N GLN A 230 -27.28 6.68 -5.18
CA GLN A 230 -27.23 6.57 -6.63
C GLN A 230 -26.90 7.95 -7.20
N VAL A 231 -25.79 8.03 -7.95
CA VAL A 231 -25.32 9.29 -8.52
C VAL A 231 -25.80 9.40 -9.97
N ASP A 232 -26.52 10.47 -10.29
CA ASP A 232 -26.90 10.85 -11.63
C ASP A 232 -25.81 11.77 -12.22
N LEU A 233 -25.17 11.34 -13.29
CA LEU A 233 -24.10 12.06 -14.00
C LEU A 233 -24.59 12.76 -15.27
N GLY A 234 -25.90 12.71 -15.56
CA GLY A 234 -26.50 13.27 -16.77
C GLY A 234 -26.45 12.37 -18.00
N GLU A 235 -27.27 12.70 -18.99
CA GLU A 235 -27.51 11.85 -20.18
C GLU A 235 -26.25 11.55 -20.99
N GLU A 236 -25.35 12.52 -21.14
CA GLU A 236 -24.10 12.35 -21.91
C GLU A 236 -23.22 11.25 -21.33
N ILE A 237 -23.07 11.21 -20.01
CA ILE A 237 -22.26 10.20 -19.32
C ILE A 237 -22.98 8.85 -19.29
N HIS A 238 -24.31 8.84 -19.13
CA HIS A 238 -25.12 7.63 -19.18
C HIS A 238 -25.10 6.94 -20.55
N ALA A 239 -24.88 7.70 -21.64
CA ALA A 239 -24.73 7.15 -22.99
C ALA A 239 -23.43 6.33 -23.17
N ILE A 240 -22.43 6.52 -22.33
CA ILE A 240 -21.17 5.75 -22.37
C ILE A 240 -21.43 4.33 -21.88
N SER A 241 -21.29 3.36 -22.77
CA SER A 241 -21.65 1.97 -22.50
C SER A 241 -20.43 1.05 -22.50
N ALA A 242 -20.27 0.27 -21.44
CA ALA A 242 -19.26 -0.79 -21.39
C ALA A 242 -19.42 -1.81 -22.53
N THR A 243 -20.64 -2.05 -23.01
CA THR A 243 -20.91 -2.92 -24.16
C THR A 243 -20.31 -2.36 -25.46
N GLN A 244 -20.44 -1.05 -25.67
CA GLN A 244 -19.84 -0.40 -26.84
C GLN A 244 -18.31 -0.43 -26.73
N LYS A 245 -17.76 -0.14 -25.57
CA LYS A 245 -16.30 -0.19 -25.35
C LYS A 245 -15.73 -1.59 -25.59
N ARG A 246 -16.40 -2.67 -25.16
CA ARG A 246 -15.99 -4.04 -25.48
C ARG A 246 -15.98 -4.30 -26.99
N LYS A 247 -17.01 -3.88 -27.72
CA LYS A 247 -17.05 -4.02 -29.19
C LYS A 247 -15.90 -3.29 -29.87
N GLU A 248 -15.59 -2.07 -29.43
CA GLU A 248 -14.46 -1.27 -29.95
C GLU A 248 -13.12 -1.95 -29.67
N MET A 249 -13.02 -2.67 -28.56
CA MET A 249 -11.80 -3.42 -28.16
C MET A 249 -11.73 -4.83 -28.76
N GLY A 250 -12.79 -5.32 -29.37
CA GLY A 250 -12.86 -6.69 -29.93
C GLY A 250 -12.97 -7.81 -28.87
N ILE A 251 -13.56 -7.52 -27.71
CA ILE A 251 -13.75 -8.46 -26.58
C ILE A 251 -15.23 -8.54 -26.17
#